data_0ca4bc3fcca3e1e7d0f0bcf418b5d027
#
_entry.id   0ca4bc3fcca3e1e7d0f0bcf418b5d027
#
_cell.length_a   1.000
_cell.length_b   1.000
_cell.length_c   1.000
_cell.angle_alpha   90.00
_cell.angle_beta   90.00
_cell.angle_gamma   90.00
#
_symmetry.space_group_name_H-M   'P 1'
#
loop_
_entity.id
_entity.type
_entity.pdbx_description
1 polymer ?
#
loop_
_entity_poly.entity_id
_entity_poly.type
_entity_poly.pdbx_seq_one_letter_code
_entity_poly.pdbx_strand_id
1 'polypeptide(L)'
;MAPPANVRFPLYPLAPDALYINFGFWDVVRDKRPRPRGFYNRKIERKVSELGGIKSLYSEAYFARDEFWSIYDRAAYVALKAKYDPQGALGDLYDKIVLRK
;
A
#
# COMPACT_ATOMS: atom_id res chain seq x y z
N MET A 1 8.21 -13.95 -1.32
CA MET A 1 7.26 -14.94 -1.85
C MET A 1 6.51 -14.34 -3.02
N ALA A 2 6.35 -15.09 -4.10
CA ALA A 2 5.60 -14.63 -5.27
C ALA A 2 4.17 -15.21 -5.21
N PRO A 3 3.12 -14.40 -5.48
CA PRO A 3 1.75 -14.92 -5.53
C PRO A 3 1.56 -15.82 -6.76
N PRO A 4 0.58 -16.74 -6.72
CA PRO A 4 0.26 -17.56 -7.90
C PRO A 4 -0.12 -16.70 -9.10
N ALA A 5 0.41 -17.02 -10.28
CA ALA A 5 0.22 -16.21 -11.48
C ALA A 5 -1.23 -16.22 -12.00
N ASN A 6 -2.01 -17.23 -11.64
CA ASN A 6 -3.39 -17.39 -12.11
C ASN A 6 -4.45 -16.89 -11.12
N VAL A 7 -4.02 -16.24 -10.02
CA VAL A 7 -4.94 -15.71 -9.01
C VAL A 7 -4.99 -14.20 -9.09
N ARG A 8 -6.22 -13.66 -9.15
CA ARG A 8 -6.43 -12.21 -9.12
C ARG A 8 -6.86 -11.77 -7.72
N PHE A 9 -6.20 -10.73 -7.23
CA PHE A 9 -6.50 -10.14 -5.92
C PHE A 9 -7.22 -8.80 -6.13
N PRO A 10 -8.48 -8.65 -5.66
CA PRO A 10 -9.27 -7.45 -5.96
C PRO A 10 -8.67 -6.14 -5.47
N LEU A 11 -8.02 -6.16 -4.30
CA LEU A 11 -7.50 -4.94 -3.68
C LEU A 11 -6.06 -4.60 -4.10
N TYR A 12 -5.28 -5.61 -4.48
CA TYR A 12 -3.92 -5.41 -4.96
C TYR A 12 -3.89 -5.54 -6.47
N PRO A 13 -3.43 -4.52 -7.20
CA PRO A 13 -3.46 -4.51 -8.67
C PRO A 13 -2.35 -5.37 -9.27
N LEU A 14 -2.32 -6.64 -8.93
CA LEU A 14 -1.36 -7.61 -9.44
C LEU A 14 -1.90 -8.24 -10.72
N ALA A 15 -1.10 -8.21 -11.79
CA ALA A 15 -1.48 -8.85 -13.05
C ALA A 15 -1.47 -10.37 -12.89
N PRO A 16 -2.53 -11.10 -13.35
CA PRO A 16 -2.63 -12.54 -13.10
C PRO A 16 -1.51 -13.37 -13.73
N ASP A 17 -0.97 -12.92 -14.86
CA ASP A 17 0.05 -13.67 -15.61
C ASP A 17 1.47 -13.14 -15.39
N ALA A 18 1.67 -12.26 -14.42
CA ALA A 18 2.98 -11.68 -14.14
C ALA A 18 3.61 -12.31 -12.89
N LEU A 19 4.92 -12.44 -12.89
CA LEU A 19 5.68 -12.84 -11.72
C LEU A 19 5.99 -11.62 -10.89
N TYR A 20 5.67 -11.66 -9.59
CA TYR A 20 6.00 -10.61 -8.65
C TYR A 20 6.99 -11.10 -7.61
N ILE A 21 7.98 -10.29 -7.31
CA ILE A 21 8.98 -10.59 -6.28
C ILE A 21 8.81 -9.58 -5.15
N ASN A 22 8.73 -10.09 -3.93
CA ASN A 22 8.61 -9.27 -2.74
C ASN A 22 9.99 -8.91 -2.21
N PHE A 23 10.26 -7.61 -2.10
CA PHE A 23 11.51 -7.09 -1.52
C PHE A 23 11.21 -6.43 -0.18
N GLY A 24 11.99 -6.80 0.84
CA GLY A 24 11.95 -6.12 2.13
C GLY A 24 13.19 -5.24 2.31
N PHE A 25 12.99 -4.04 2.89
CA PHE A 25 14.07 -3.11 3.20
C PHE A 25 14.09 -2.87 4.71
N TRP A 26 15.12 -3.36 5.37
CA TRP A 26 15.35 -3.13 6.79
C TRP A 26 16.69 -2.43 6.94
N ASP A 27 16.65 -1.13 7.20
CA ASP A 27 17.87 -0.35 7.30
C ASP A 27 17.68 0.85 8.21
N VAL A 28 18.78 1.39 8.70
CA VAL A 28 18.82 2.61 9.49
C VAL A 28 19.64 3.63 8.70
N VAL A 29 18.98 4.71 8.26
CA VAL A 29 19.64 5.78 7.53
C VAL A 29 20.15 6.82 8.51
N ARG A 30 21.46 7.09 8.48
CA ARG A 30 22.07 8.13 9.29
C ARG A 30 22.19 9.40 8.44
N ASP A 31 21.49 10.45 8.84
CA ASP A 31 21.51 11.74 8.17
C ASP A 31 21.71 12.83 9.21
N LYS A 32 22.71 13.69 9.01
CA LYS A 32 23.00 14.81 9.92
C LYS A 32 21.98 15.92 9.81
N ARG A 33 21.19 15.95 8.72
CA ARG A 33 20.14 16.94 8.51
C ARG A 33 18.84 16.45 9.08
N PRO A 34 18.06 17.31 9.77
CA PRO A 34 16.73 16.91 10.22
C PRO A 34 15.83 16.61 9.01
N ARG A 35 15.07 15.53 9.08
CA ARG A 35 14.14 15.12 8.03
C ARG A 35 12.76 14.87 8.63
N PRO A 36 11.67 15.17 7.91
CA PRO A 36 10.35 14.84 8.39
C PRO A 36 10.18 13.33 8.54
N ARG A 37 9.27 12.93 9.42
CA ARG A 37 8.94 11.52 9.62
C ARG A 37 8.53 10.87 8.29
N GLY A 38 9.11 9.70 8.00
CA GLY A 38 8.80 8.96 6.79
C GLY A 38 9.47 9.47 5.53
N PHE A 39 10.42 10.38 5.63
CA PHE A 39 11.09 10.97 4.47
C PHE A 39 11.66 9.91 3.52
N TYR A 40 12.43 8.95 4.05
CA TYR A 40 13.05 7.91 3.24
C TYR A 40 12.03 6.87 2.77
N ASN A 41 11.07 6.51 3.62
CA ASN A 41 9.98 5.60 3.25
C ASN A 41 9.15 6.21 2.12
N ARG A 42 8.88 7.50 2.16
CA ARG A 42 8.14 8.21 1.12
C ARG A 42 8.91 8.21 -0.20
N LYS A 43 10.21 8.36 -0.17
CA LYS A 43 11.07 8.25 -1.37
C LYS A 43 10.96 6.87 -2.01
N ILE A 44 11.02 5.83 -1.19
CA ILE A 44 10.89 4.43 -1.66
C ILE A 44 9.51 4.21 -2.26
N GLU A 45 8.45 4.67 -1.61
CA GLU A 45 7.08 4.56 -2.11
C GLU A 45 6.93 5.18 -3.50
N ARG A 46 7.46 6.39 -3.68
CA ARG A 46 7.42 7.09 -4.97
C ARG A 46 8.19 6.33 -6.03
N LYS A 47 9.36 5.83 -5.70
CA LYS A 47 10.20 5.10 -6.66
C LYS A 47 9.55 3.79 -7.07
N VAL A 48 8.97 3.07 -6.13
CA VAL A 48 8.24 1.83 -6.41
C VAL A 48 7.07 2.10 -7.36
N SER A 49 6.31 3.16 -7.12
CA SER A 49 5.20 3.55 -8.00
C SER A 49 5.69 3.93 -9.40
N GLU A 50 6.79 4.68 -9.51
CA GLU A 50 7.40 5.04 -10.81
C GLU A 50 7.80 3.80 -11.61
N LEU A 51 8.27 2.77 -10.94
CA LEU A 51 8.71 1.52 -11.57
C LEU A 51 7.57 0.53 -11.82
N GLY A 52 6.33 0.91 -11.51
CA GLY A 52 5.16 0.03 -11.68
C GLY A 52 5.03 -1.03 -10.61
N GLY A 53 5.74 -0.92 -9.51
CA GLY A 53 5.63 -1.83 -8.38
C GLY A 53 4.52 -1.44 -7.42
N ILE A 54 4.29 -2.29 -6.42
CA ILE A 54 3.22 -2.12 -5.44
C ILE A 54 3.80 -2.36 -4.04
N LYS A 55 3.40 -1.52 -3.09
CA LYS A 55 3.82 -1.67 -1.70
C LYS A 55 2.87 -2.60 -0.96
N SER A 56 3.41 -3.56 -0.21
CA SER A 56 2.62 -4.35 0.73
C SER A 56 2.28 -3.52 1.97
N LEU A 57 1.03 -3.59 2.42
CA LEU A 57 0.49 -2.71 3.47
C LEU A 57 0.62 -3.31 4.88
N TYR A 58 1.75 -3.89 5.20
CA TYR A 58 1.94 -4.48 6.54
C TYR A 58 2.78 -3.59 7.49
N SER A 59 3.36 -2.54 6.98
CA SER A 59 4.17 -1.61 7.77
C SER A 59 3.70 -0.17 7.57
N GLU A 60 4.50 0.81 8.00
CA GLU A 60 4.13 2.21 7.84
C GLU A 60 4.04 2.62 6.37
N ALA A 61 3.02 3.40 6.04
CA ALA A 61 2.80 3.95 4.71
C ALA A 61 2.55 5.46 4.81
N TYR A 62 2.95 6.20 3.78
CA TYR A 62 2.93 7.67 3.78
C TYR A 62 2.27 8.25 2.53
N PHE A 63 1.40 7.48 1.88
CA PHE A 63 0.69 7.93 0.68
C PHE A 63 -0.30 9.05 0.99
N ALA A 64 -0.46 10.00 0.05
CA ALA A 64 -1.63 10.87 0.06
C ALA A 64 -2.89 10.04 -0.24
N ARG A 65 -4.06 10.52 0.21
CA ARG A 65 -5.32 9.75 0.07
C ARG A 65 -5.62 9.40 -1.39
N ASP A 66 -5.54 10.39 -2.29
CA ASP A 66 -5.82 10.16 -3.71
C ASP A 66 -4.81 9.21 -4.34
N GLU A 67 -3.54 9.35 -3.98
CA GLU A 67 -2.48 8.47 -4.45
C GLU A 67 -2.69 7.03 -3.97
N PHE A 68 -3.03 6.84 -2.70
CA PHE A 68 -3.32 5.53 -2.13
C PHE A 68 -4.42 4.83 -2.93
N TRP A 69 -5.53 5.51 -3.16
CA TRP A 69 -6.67 4.92 -3.86
C TRP A 69 -6.47 4.83 -5.38
N SER A 70 -5.46 5.51 -5.93
CA SER A 70 -5.08 5.30 -7.33
C SER A 70 -4.27 4.01 -7.52
N ILE A 71 -3.61 3.54 -6.47
CA ILE A 71 -2.80 2.32 -6.48
C ILE A 71 -3.66 1.10 -6.13
N TYR A 72 -4.45 1.20 -5.07
CA TYR A 72 -5.27 0.11 -4.56
C TYR A 72 -6.72 0.29 -4.99
N ASP A 73 -7.39 -0.79 -5.37
CA ASP A 73 -8.73 -0.73 -5.99
C ASP A 73 -9.79 -0.25 -5.00
N ARG A 74 -10.09 1.04 -5.04
CA ARG A 74 -11.09 1.66 -4.17
C ARG A 74 -12.50 1.12 -4.43
N ALA A 75 -12.85 0.91 -5.70
CA ALA A 75 -14.20 0.43 -6.06
C ALA A 75 -14.45 -0.96 -5.45
N ALA A 76 -13.48 -1.87 -5.56
CA ALA A 76 -13.57 -3.19 -4.94
C ALA A 76 -13.62 -3.08 -3.41
N TYR A 77 -12.81 -2.20 -2.81
CA TYR A 77 -12.80 -1.98 -1.38
C TYR A 77 -14.14 -1.46 -0.88
N VAL A 78 -14.71 -0.44 -1.53
CA VAL A 78 -16.00 0.14 -1.13
C VAL A 78 -17.11 -0.90 -1.21
N ALA A 79 -17.13 -1.72 -2.27
CA ALA A 79 -18.12 -2.78 -2.42
C ALA A 79 -18.02 -3.83 -1.31
N LEU A 80 -16.82 -4.28 -0.98
CA LEU A 80 -16.58 -5.23 0.11
C LEU A 80 -16.92 -4.63 1.47
N LYS A 81 -16.56 -3.37 1.68
CA LYS A 81 -16.86 -2.65 2.91
C LYS A 81 -18.37 -2.54 3.15
N ALA A 82 -19.13 -2.20 2.12
CA ALA A 82 -20.58 -2.12 2.23
C ALA A 82 -21.21 -3.48 2.54
N LYS A 83 -20.60 -4.57 2.07
CA LYS A 83 -21.11 -5.94 2.29
C LYS A 83 -20.79 -6.46 3.67
N TYR A 84 -19.54 -6.27 4.14
CA TYR A 84 -19.05 -6.91 5.37
C TYR A 84 -18.98 -5.99 6.59
N ASP A 85 -19.00 -4.69 6.38
CA ASP A 85 -18.97 -3.71 7.46
C ASP A 85 -19.86 -2.51 7.11
N PRO A 86 -21.18 -2.74 6.93
CA PRO A 86 -22.09 -1.68 6.48
C PRO A 86 -22.24 -0.53 7.49
N GLN A 87 -21.93 -0.76 8.76
CA GLN A 87 -22.03 0.26 9.81
C GLN A 87 -20.71 1.00 10.06
N GLY A 88 -19.64 0.63 9.36
CA GLY A 88 -18.35 1.27 9.49
C GLY A 88 -17.63 1.02 10.81
N ALA A 89 -17.93 -0.07 11.49
CA ALA A 89 -17.38 -0.38 12.80
C ALA A 89 -15.85 -0.60 12.78
N LEU A 90 -15.32 -1.08 11.65
CA LEU A 90 -13.90 -1.40 11.52
C LEU A 90 -13.05 -0.22 11.03
N GLY A 91 -13.66 0.91 10.67
CA GLY A 91 -12.95 2.07 10.17
C GLY A 91 -12.49 1.92 8.72
N ASP A 92 -11.79 2.92 8.22
CA ASP A 92 -11.31 2.99 6.84
C ASP A 92 -9.89 2.47 6.72
N LEU A 93 -9.60 1.77 5.64
CA LEU A 93 -8.27 1.18 5.41
C LEU A 93 -7.17 2.24 5.34
N TYR A 94 -7.41 3.33 4.60
CA TYR A 94 -6.44 4.42 4.51
C TYR A 94 -6.15 5.04 5.89
N ASP A 95 -7.20 5.28 6.67
CA ASP A 95 -7.06 5.85 8.00
C ASP A 95 -6.21 4.96 8.91
N LYS A 96 -6.39 3.64 8.82
CA LYS A 96 -5.63 2.70 9.64
C LYS A 96 -4.17 2.60 9.20
N ILE A 97 -3.91 2.50 7.92
CA ILE A 97 -2.58 2.21 7.39
C ILE A 97 -1.71 3.46 7.31
N VAL A 98 -2.26 4.56 6.82
CA VAL A 98 -1.49 5.79 6.60
C VAL A 98 -1.61 6.74 7.79
N LEU A 99 -2.84 7.04 8.22
CA LEU A 99 -3.07 8.00 9.31
C LEU A 99 -2.92 7.37 10.70
N ARG A 100 -2.96 6.06 10.78
CA ARG A 100 -2.78 5.27 12.01
C ARG A 100 -3.78 5.64 13.10
N LYS A 101 -5.00 5.80 12.69
CA LYS A 101 -6.13 6.09 13.58
C LYS A 101 -6.83 4.84 14.08
#